data_572fd549d23a86b4b656f36f2fdc6d50
#
_entry.id   572fd549d23a86b4b656f36f2fdc6d50
#
_cell.length_a   1.000
_cell.length_b   1.000
_cell.length_c   1.000
_cell.angle_alpha   90.00
_cell.angle_beta   90.00
_cell.angle_gamma   90.00
#
_symmetry.space_group_name_H-M   'P 1'
#
loop_
_entity.id
_entity.type
_entity.pdbx_description
1 polymer ?
#
loop_
_entity_poly.entity_id
_entity_poly.type
_entity_poly.pdbx_seq_one_letter_code
_entity_poly.pdbx_strand_id
1 'polypeptide(L)'
;MARERITTQHGFTLIELIIAMTASLIVLLSVAVVLADSQKSWHRLYSRAFSDIVGDSNISGIKFEATIRNASKDGFLVDDNGDEIEVYYYSDENSAAVDRYSRFYVLDGDLNLELGKLDPRETLEVRTICGNVSGCFFAAAGRSAQMVLTLDDGSRTTTTVSCAFMHN
;
A
#
# COMPACT_ATOMS: atom_id res chain seq x y z
N MET A 1 82.26 -6.81 3.90
CA MET A 1 81.63 -7.96 4.58
C MET A 1 80.12 -7.80 4.52
N ALA A 2 79.46 -8.52 3.60
CA ALA A 2 77.98 -8.51 3.45
C ALA A 2 77.41 -9.62 4.34
N ARG A 3 76.55 -9.22 5.25
CA ARG A 3 75.85 -10.11 6.21
C ARG A 3 74.57 -10.62 5.52
N GLU A 4 74.57 -11.82 4.99
CA GLU A 4 73.38 -12.51 4.50
C GLU A 4 72.38 -12.71 5.63
N ARG A 5 71.16 -12.10 5.51
CA ARG A 5 70.02 -12.41 6.39
C ARG A 5 69.44 -13.71 5.89
N ILE A 6 69.65 -14.78 6.65
CA ILE A 6 68.93 -16.04 6.49
C ILE A 6 67.48 -15.81 6.94
N THR A 7 66.57 -15.68 6.00
CA THR A 7 65.15 -15.69 6.26
C THR A 7 64.73 -17.16 6.52
N THR A 8 64.48 -17.52 7.78
CA THR A 8 63.87 -18.82 8.11
C THR A 8 62.43 -18.84 7.58
N GLN A 9 62.21 -19.59 6.49
CA GLN A 9 60.87 -19.92 6.01
C GLN A 9 60.26 -20.96 6.98
N HIS A 10 59.30 -20.56 7.78
CA HIS A 10 58.48 -21.47 8.55
C HIS A 10 57.42 -22.09 7.65
N GLY A 11 57.52 -23.37 7.34
CA GLY A 11 56.47 -24.12 6.65
C GLY A 11 55.30 -24.40 7.60
N PHE A 12 54.06 -24.32 7.09
CA PHE A 12 52.87 -24.71 7.86
C PHE A 12 52.93 -26.21 8.21
N THR A 13 52.55 -26.50 9.47
CA THR A 13 52.40 -27.87 9.89
C THR A 13 51.09 -28.45 9.37
N LEU A 14 51.02 -29.77 9.14
CA LEU A 14 49.82 -30.44 8.62
C LEU A 14 48.62 -30.21 9.57
N ILE A 15 48.85 -30.15 10.87
CA ILE A 15 47.82 -29.91 11.88
C ILE A 15 47.26 -28.48 11.82
N GLU A 16 48.10 -27.50 11.52
CA GLU A 16 47.73 -26.10 11.38
C GLU A 16 46.84 -25.91 10.14
N LEU A 17 47.10 -26.62 9.04
CA LEU A 17 46.27 -26.66 7.86
C LEU A 17 44.88 -27.25 8.15
N ILE A 18 44.80 -28.35 8.90
CA ILE A 18 43.55 -29.01 9.26
C ILE A 18 42.69 -28.08 10.14
N ILE A 19 43.31 -27.43 11.11
CA ILE A 19 42.60 -26.47 11.98
C ILE A 19 42.08 -25.29 11.19
N ALA A 20 42.87 -24.73 10.28
CA ALA A 20 42.45 -23.62 9.43
C ALA A 20 41.28 -24.02 8.51
N MET A 21 41.33 -25.23 7.90
CA MET A 21 40.23 -25.72 7.07
C MET A 21 38.93 -25.95 7.85
N THR A 22 39.01 -26.53 9.04
CA THR A 22 37.83 -26.76 9.87
C THR A 22 37.22 -25.44 10.36
N ALA A 23 38.02 -24.48 10.79
CA ALA A 23 37.57 -23.16 11.19
C ALA A 23 36.91 -22.42 10.01
N SER A 24 37.51 -22.47 8.82
CA SER A 24 36.92 -21.87 7.61
C SER A 24 35.59 -22.50 7.23
N LEU A 25 35.44 -23.83 7.37
CA LEU A 25 34.20 -24.54 7.08
C LEU A 25 33.09 -24.12 8.03
N ILE A 26 33.37 -23.98 9.32
CA ILE A 26 32.39 -23.52 10.31
C ILE A 26 31.90 -22.10 9.99
N VAL A 27 32.81 -21.20 9.63
CA VAL A 27 32.45 -19.82 9.25
C VAL A 27 31.57 -19.81 8.00
N LEU A 28 31.94 -20.57 6.95
CA LEU A 28 31.15 -20.66 5.73
C LEU A 28 29.74 -21.20 5.97
N LEU A 29 29.60 -22.25 6.78
CA LEU A 29 28.29 -22.80 7.14
C LEU A 29 27.45 -21.79 7.93
N SER A 30 28.03 -21.04 8.85
CA SER A 30 27.33 -19.99 9.60
C SER A 30 26.81 -18.89 8.68
N VAL A 31 27.62 -18.42 7.77
CA VAL A 31 27.21 -17.41 6.76
C VAL A 31 26.10 -17.95 5.85
N ALA A 32 26.21 -19.22 5.41
CA ALA A 32 25.18 -19.83 4.56
C ALA A 32 23.81 -19.91 5.26
N VAL A 33 23.77 -20.24 6.53
CA VAL A 33 22.52 -20.26 7.33
C VAL A 33 21.91 -18.87 7.43
N VAL A 34 22.71 -17.85 7.74
CA VAL A 34 22.24 -16.46 7.84
C VAL A 34 21.69 -15.96 6.50
N LEU A 35 22.36 -16.27 5.40
CA LEU A 35 21.90 -15.90 4.06
C LEU A 35 20.59 -16.60 3.68
N ALA A 36 20.46 -17.89 4.01
CA ALA A 36 19.23 -18.63 3.74
C ALA A 36 18.03 -18.09 4.52
N ASP A 37 18.22 -17.70 5.77
CA ASP A 37 17.16 -17.12 6.61
C ASP A 37 16.82 -15.70 6.16
N SER A 38 17.82 -14.91 5.79
CA SER A 38 17.63 -13.59 5.19
C SER A 38 16.79 -13.66 3.91
N GLN A 39 17.07 -14.59 3.00
CA GLN A 39 16.30 -14.76 1.76
C GLN A 39 14.82 -15.12 2.04
N LYS A 40 14.54 -16.01 3.01
CA LYS A 40 13.16 -16.32 3.41
C LYS A 40 12.42 -15.10 3.95
N SER A 41 13.09 -14.27 4.74
CA SER A 41 12.53 -13.05 5.28
C SER A 41 12.22 -12.04 4.19
N TRP A 42 13.12 -11.86 3.21
CA TRP A 42 12.89 -11.01 2.04
C TRP A 42 11.69 -11.46 1.21
N HIS A 43 11.57 -12.76 0.92
CA HIS A 43 10.41 -13.28 0.18
C HIS A 43 9.10 -13.03 0.91
N ARG A 44 9.05 -13.16 2.24
CA ARG A 44 7.85 -12.87 3.04
C ARG A 44 7.49 -11.38 3.04
N LEU A 45 8.48 -10.50 3.15
CA LEU A 45 8.27 -9.06 3.09
C LEU A 45 7.82 -8.63 1.69
N TYR A 46 8.48 -9.14 0.66
CA TYR A 46 8.13 -8.83 -0.73
C TYR A 46 6.71 -9.28 -1.07
N SER A 47 6.34 -10.52 -0.73
CA SER A 47 4.98 -11.02 -0.98
C SER A 47 3.89 -10.29 -0.17
N ARG A 48 4.23 -9.66 0.95
CA ARG A 48 3.30 -8.80 1.71
C ARG A 48 3.17 -7.40 1.11
N ALA A 49 4.27 -6.81 0.68
CA ALA A 49 4.29 -5.45 0.15
C ALA A 49 3.73 -5.33 -1.27
N PHE A 50 3.82 -6.43 -2.04
CA PHE A 50 3.38 -6.49 -3.45
C PHE A 50 2.20 -7.45 -3.67
N SER A 51 1.40 -7.72 -2.62
CA SER A 51 0.11 -8.39 -2.84
C SER A 51 -0.85 -7.41 -3.52
N ASP A 52 -1.61 -7.88 -4.49
CA ASP A 52 -2.57 -7.07 -5.24
C ASP A 52 -3.51 -6.30 -4.31
N ILE A 53 -4.02 -6.93 -3.24
CA ILE A 53 -4.90 -6.27 -2.27
C ILE A 53 -4.25 -5.10 -1.50
N VAL A 54 -2.94 -5.12 -1.24
CA VAL A 54 -2.23 -3.98 -0.61
C VAL A 54 -2.08 -2.83 -1.60
N GLY A 55 -1.78 -3.15 -2.86
CA GLY A 55 -1.74 -2.16 -3.95
C GLY A 55 -3.11 -1.50 -4.14
N ASP A 56 -4.15 -2.31 -4.25
CA ASP A 56 -5.53 -1.86 -4.45
C ASP A 56 -6.03 -1.02 -3.28
N SER A 57 -5.73 -1.40 -2.02
CA SER A 57 -6.12 -0.62 -0.86
C SER A 57 -5.46 0.76 -0.84
N ASN A 58 -4.18 0.86 -1.20
CA ASN A 58 -3.46 2.12 -1.29
C ASN A 58 -4.00 3.02 -2.41
N ILE A 59 -4.26 2.46 -3.59
CA ILE A 59 -4.83 3.20 -4.73
C ILE A 59 -6.22 3.74 -4.36
N SER A 60 -7.04 2.92 -3.71
CA SER A 60 -8.36 3.30 -3.25
C SER A 60 -8.29 4.47 -2.26
N GLY A 61 -7.39 4.41 -1.29
CA GLY A 61 -7.15 5.49 -0.33
C GLY A 61 -6.73 6.79 -1.00
N ILE A 62 -5.76 6.74 -1.93
CA ILE A 62 -5.28 7.92 -2.65
C ILE A 62 -6.40 8.56 -3.49
N LYS A 63 -7.20 7.75 -4.18
CA LYS A 63 -8.35 8.25 -4.98
C LYS A 63 -9.41 8.89 -4.08
N PHE A 64 -9.77 8.24 -2.98
CA PHE A 64 -10.70 8.78 -1.99
C PHE A 64 -10.22 10.13 -1.46
N GLU A 65 -8.99 10.21 -0.96
CA GLU A 65 -8.41 11.45 -0.44
C GLU A 65 -8.40 12.57 -1.48
N ALA A 66 -7.99 12.28 -2.72
CA ALA A 66 -7.97 13.26 -3.79
C ALA A 66 -9.38 13.80 -4.10
N THR A 67 -10.39 12.93 -4.10
CA THR A 67 -11.78 13.32 -4.34
C THR A 67 -12.31 14.21 -3.21
N ILE A 68 -12.08 13.84 -1.94
CA ILE A 68 -12.52 14.66 -0.79
C ILE A 68 -11.83 16.03 -0.76
N ARG A 69 -10.53 16.10 -1.06
CA ARG A 69 -9.80 17.38 -1.09
C ARG A 69 -10.33 18.35 -2.13
N ASN A 70 -10.86 17.84 -3.23
CA ASN A 70 -11.43 18.62 -4.34
C ASN A 70 -12.93 18.93 -4.16
N ALA A 71 -13.54 18.52 -3.05
CA ALA A 71 -14.93 18.80 -2.77
C ALA A 71 -15.22 20.31 -2.72
N SER A 72 -16.39 20.70 -3.22
CA SER A 72 -16.91 22.07 -3.18
C SER A 72 -17.33 22.48 -1.75
N LYS A 73 -17.81 23.71 -1.60
CA LYS A 73 -18.38 24.20 -0.34
C LYS A 73 -19.57 23.38 0.16
N ASP A 74 -20.33 22.77 -0.76
CA ASP A 74 -21.47 21.92 -0.43
C ASP A 74 -21.02 20.56 0.13
N GLY A 75 -19.71 20.26 -0.03
CA GLY A 75 -19.04 19.19 0.68
C GLY A 75 -19.37 17.80 0.14
N PHE A 76 -19.79 16.96 1.05
CA PHE A 76 -20.12 15.56 0.79
C PHE A 76 -21.26 15.11 1.70
N LEU A 77 -21.99 14.10 1.23
CA LEU A 77 -23.01 13.40 2.01
C LEU A 77 -22.60 11.94 2.18
N VAL A 78 -22.71 11.44 3.40
CA VAL A 78 -22.62 10.01 3.71
C VAL A 78 -24.03 9.54 4.00
N ASP A 79 -24.40 8.37 3.50
CA ASP A 79 -25.71 7.80 3.78
C ASP A 79 -25.83 7.37 5.25
N ASP A 80 -27.07 7.14 5.72
CA ASP A 80 -27.34 6.83 7.13
C ASP A 80 -26.65 5.55 7.63
N ASN A 81 -26.33 4.62 6.73
CA ASN A 81 -25.67 3.34 7.04
C ASN A 81 -24.14 3.44 6.92
N GLY A 82 -23.62 4.48 6.27
CA GLY A 82 -22.20 4.61 5.95
C GLY A 82 -21.73 3.74 4.78
N ASP A 83 -22.65 3.24 3.95
CA ASP A 83 -22.33 2.34 2.84
C ASP A 83 -21.88 3.08 1.58
N GLU A 84 -22.24 4.37 1.48
CA GLU A 84 -21.84 5.23 0.36
C GLU A 84 -21.52 6.65 0.81
N ILE A 85 -20.69 7.31 0.00
CA ILE A 85 -20.39 8.74 0.13
C ILE A 85 -20.49 9.42 -1.22
N GLU A 86 -21.26 10.51 -1.28
CA GLU A 86 -21.39 11.37 -2.45
C GLU A 86 -20.68 12.70 -2.20
N VAL A 87 -19.78 13.07 -3.11
CA VAL A 87 -18.92 14.25 -3.03
C VAL A 87 -19.29 15.22 -4.14
N TYR A 88 -19.52 16.47 -3.81
CA TYR A 88 -19.96 17.51 -4.74
C TYR A 88 -18.81 18.41 -5.15
N TYR A 89 -18.71 18.72 -6.45
CA TYR A 89 -17.65 19.57 -6.97
C TYR A 89 -18.10 20.40 -8.19
N TYR A 90 -17.28 21.36 -8.59
CA TYR A 90 -17.50 22.20 -9.77
C TYR A 90 -16.84 21.56 -10.98
N SER A 91 -17.50 21.57 -12.14
CA SER A 91 -16.89 21.10 -13.40
C SER A 91 -15.80 22.04 -13.91
N ASP A 92 -15.92 23.34 -13.59
CA ASP A 92 -15.00 24.39 -13.96
C ASP A 92 -14.82 25.38 -12.80
N GLU A 93 -13.64 25.98 -12.69
CA GLU A 93 -13.34 27.03 -11.69
C GLU A 93 -14.29 28.24 -11.75
N ASN A 94 -14.93 28.48 -12.92
CA ASN A 94 -15.87 29.56 -13.15
C ASN A 94 -17.33 29.16 -12.91
N SER A 95 -17.63 27.93 -12.53
CA SER A 95 -19.00 27.48 -12.28
C SER A 95 -19.59 28.19 -11.05
N ALA A 96 -20.76 28.80 -11.22
CA ALA A 96 -21.45 29.54 -10.16
C ALA A 96 -22.13 28.61 -9.14
N ALA A 97 -22.44 27.38 -9.53
CA ALA A 97 -23.07 26.36 -8.71
C ALA A 97 -22.40 25.02 -8.90
N VAL A 98 -22.54 24.16 -7.90
CA VAL A 98 -22.08 22.78 -7.95
C VAL A 98 -22.90 22.03 -9.00
N ASP A 99 -22.25 21.41 -9.94
CA ASP A 99 -22.87 20.77 -11.10
C ASP A 99 -22.42 19.31 -11.32
N ARG A 100 -21.49 18.83 -10.50
CA ARG A 100 -20.91 17.49 -10.59
C ARG A 100 -20.95 16.79 -9.25
N TYR A 101 -21.01 15.44 -9.32
CA TYR A 101 -20.82 14.57 -8.16
C TYR A 101 -19.88 13.41 -8.46
N SER A 102 -19.27 12.89 -7.40
CA SER A 102 -18.54 11.64 -7.36
C SER A 102 -19.10 10.80 -6.23
N ARG A 103 -19.48 9.56 -6.49
CA ARG A 103 -20.04 8.66 -5.49
C ARG A 103 -19.19 7.42 -5.34
N PHE A 104 -18.75 7.12 -4.12
CA PHE A 104 -18.13 5.85 -3.77
C PHE A 104 -19.16 4.92 -3.16
N TYR A 105 -19.23 3.70 -3.64
CA TYR A 105 -20.10 2.66 -3.12
C TYR A 105 -19.55 1.27 -3.43
N VAL A 106 -19.98 0.25 -2.69
CA VAL A 106 -19.63 -1.14 -2.93
C VAL A 106 -20.78 -1.85 -3.62
N LEU A 107 -20.46 -2.56 -4.70
CA LEU A 107 -21.40 -3.40 -5.43
C LEU A 107 -20.71 -4.70 -5.83
N ASP A 108 -21.32 -5.84 -5.52
CA ASP A 108 -20.83 -7.19 -5.87
C ASP A 108 -19.40 -7.49 -5.41
N GLY A 109 -18.97 -6.88 -4.29
CA GLY A 109 -17.61 -7.04 -3.76
C GLY A 109 -16.56 -6.13 -4.42
N ASP A 110 -16.99 -5.15 -5.22
CA ASP A 110 -16.14 -4.17 -5.87
C ASP A 110 -16.40 -2.77 -5.32
N LEU A 111 -15.35 -2.01 -5.02
CA LEU A 111 -15.45 -0.59 -4.72
C LEU A 111 -15.51 0.20 -6.02
N ASN A 112 -16.62 0.89 -6.24
CA ASN A 112 -16.88 1.67 -7.43
C ASN A 112 -16.82 3.16 -7.14
N LEU A 113 -16.35 3.92 -8.13
CA LEU A 113 -16.41 5.37 -8.21
C LEU A 113 -17.31 5.74 -9.39
N GLU A 114 -18.47 6.29 -9.10
CA GLU A 114 -19.37 6.88 -10.08
C GLU A 114 -19.10 8.37 -10.20
N LEU A 115 -19.05 8.86 -11.43
CA LEU A 115 -18.92 10.27 -11.77
C LEU A 115 -20.16 10.72 -12.52
N GLY A 116 -20.77 11.84 -12.13
CA GLY A 116 -21.97 12.29 -12.78
C GLY A 116 -22.21 13.81 -12.73
N LYS A 117 -23.31 14.22 -13.36
CA LYS A 117 -23.86 15.57 -13.31
C LYS A 117 -25.03 15.63 -12.35
N LEU A 118 -25.28 16.81 -11.79
CA LEU A 118 -26.39 17.03 -10.87
C LEU A 118 -27.66 17.51 -11.58
N ASP A 119 -27.52 18.34 -12.58
CA ASP A 119 -28.67 18.94 -13.28
C ASP A 119 -28.53 18.85 -14.82
N PRO A 120 -29.32 17.98 -15.50
CA PRO A 120 -30.10 16.89 -14.90
C PRO A 120 -29.17 15.82 -14.29
N ARG A 121 -29.65 15.10 -13.27
CA ARG A 121 -28.83 14.02 -12.68
C ARG A 121 -28.61 12.91 -13.71
N GLU A 122 -27.35 12.71 -14.08
CA GLU A 122 -26.93 11.77 -15.10
C GLU A 122 -25.58 11.16 -14.70
N THR A 123 -25.49 9.85 -14.70
CA THR A 123 -24.23 9.12 -14.54
C THR A 123 -23.41 9.20 -15.82
N LEU A 124 -22.23 9.76 -15.76
CA LEU A 124 -21.33 9.89 -16.91
C LEU A 124 -20.40 8.68 -17.05
N GLU A 125 -19.90 8.19 -15.91
CA GLU A 125 -18.92 7.13 -15.89
C GLU A 125 -18.98 6.39 -14.55
N VAL A 126 -18.79 5.07 -14.60
CA VAL A 126 -18.56 4.22 -13.42
C VAL A 126 -17.22 3.52 -13.61
N ARG A 127 -16.36 3.61 -12.61
CA ARG A 127 -15.03 2.96 -12.59
C ARG A 127 -14.91 2.09 -11.37
N THR A 128 -14.61 0.82 -11.55
CA THR A 128 -14.18 -0.04 -10.45
C THR A 128 -12.76 0.38 -10.03
N ILE A 129 -12.57 0.63 -8.74
CA ILE A 129 -11.29 1.02 -8.14
C ILE A 129 -10.53 -0.20 -7.68
N CYS A 130 -11.19 -1.09 -6.95
CA CYS A 130 -10.64 -2.38 -6.51
C CYS A 130 -11.75 -3.40 -6.32
N GLY A 131 -11.36 -4.68 -6.36
CA GLY A 131 -12.21 -5.81 -6.02
C GLY A 131 -11.88 -6.40 -4.65
N ASN A 132 -12.47 -7.56 -4.36
CA ASN A 132 -12.27 -8.31 -3.13
C ASN A 132 -12.64 -7.51 -1.86
N VAL A 133 -13.63 -6.61 -1.95
CA VAL A 133 -14.12 -5.83 -0.83
C VAL A 133 -14.98 -6.69 0.08
N SER A 134 -14.48 -6.97 1.28
CA SER A 134 -15.23 -7.67 2.33
C SER A 134 -15.96 -6.72 3.29
N GLY A 135 -15.59 -5.44 3.29
CA GLY A 135 -16.26 -4.39 4.05
C GLY A 135 -15.76 -3.00 3.65
N CYS A 136 -16.69 -2.06 3.58
CA CYS A 136 -16.37 -0.66 3.39
C CYS A 136 -17.32 0.16 4.24
N PHE A 137 -16.79 1.19 4.89
CA PHE A 137 -17.57 2.10 5.73
C PHE A 137 -17.07 3.53 5.55
N PHE A 138 -18.00 4.44 5.32
CA PHE A 138 -17.73 5.87 5.21
C PHE A 138 -18.27 6.60 6.43
N ALA A 139 -17.52 7.57 6.91
CA ALA A 139 -17.92 8.46 7.99
C ALA A 139 -17.55 9.90 7.67
N ALA A 140 -18.34 10.84 8.18
CA ALA A 140 -18.13 12.26 8.02
C ALA A 140 -18.14 12.98 9.36
N ALA A 141 -17.23 13.95 9.52
CA ALA A 141 -17.18 14.82 10.69
C ALA A 141 -16.79 16.24 10.26
N GLY A 142 -17.77 17.12 10.16
CA GLY A 142 -17.58 18.49 9.69
C GLY A 142 -17.05 18.52 8.25
N ARG A 143 -15.80 18.98 8.09
CA ARG A 143 -15.13 19.07 6.77
C ARG A 143 -14.20 17.88 6.48
N SER A 144 -14.22 16.86 7.31
CA SER A 144 -13.39 15.66 7.15
C SER A 144 -14.26 14.46 6.81
N ALA A 145 -13.79 13.63 5.89
CA ALA A 145 -14.37 12.33 5.59
C ALA A 145 -13.35 11.22 5.80
N GLN A 146 -13.83 10.06 6.20
CA GLN A 146 -13.06 8.87 6.44
C GLN A 146 -13.67 7.71 5.66
N MET A 147 -12.81 6.88 5.10
CA MET A 147 -13.13 5.58 4.51
C MET A 147 -12.36 4.49 5.27
N VAL A 148 -13.07 3.48 5.73
CA VAL A 148 -12.50 2.24 6.25
C VAL A 148 -12.79 1.14 5.24
N LEU A 149 -11.76 0.67 4.55
CA LEU A 149 -11.85 -0.32 3.49
C LEU A 149 -11.16 -1.61 3.93
N THR A 150 -11.89 -2.72 3.88
CA THR A 150 -11.37 -4.06 4.15
C THR A 150 -11.45 -4.91 2.89
N LEU A 151 -10.31 -5.40 2.44
CA LEU A 151 -10.15 -6.29 1.29
C LEU A 151 -9.77 -7.69 1.77
N ASP A 152 -10.33 -8.73 1.13
CA ASP A 152 -10.08 -10.13 1.45
C ASP A 152 -9.97 -10.95 0.17
N ASP A 153 -8.80 -11.50 -0.11
CA ASP A 153 -8.54 -12.37 -1.27
C ASP A 153 -8.73 -13.88 -0.97
N GLY A 154 -9.29 -14.20 0.20
CA GLY A 154 -9.46 -15.56 0.69
C GLY A 154 -8.21 -16.17 1.35
N SER A 155 -7.05 -15.54 1.20
CA SER A 155 -5.79 -15.94 1.85
C SER A 155 -5.31 -14.89 2.85
N ARG A 156 -5.68 -13.63 2.63
CA ARG A 156 -5.27 -12.46 3.44
C ARG A 156 -6.38 -11.45 3.49
N THR A 157 -6.47 -10.80 4.64
CA THR A 157 -7.36 -9.67 4.86
C THR A 157 -6.51 -8.43 5.14
N THR A 158 -6.82 -7.32 4.49
CA THR A 158 -6.16 -6.03 4.68
C THR A 158 -7.20 -4.97 4.96
N THR A 159 -7.03 -4.22 6.05
CA THR A 159 -7.89 -3.07 6.36
C THR A 159 -7.06 -1.79 6.25
N THR A 160 -7.56 -0.85 5.46
CA THR A 160 -6.97 0.48 5.26
C THR A 160 -7.94 1.54 5.75
N VAL A 161 -7.41 2.53 6.44
CA VAL A 161 -8.17 3.70 6.87
C VAL A 161 -7.60 4.92 6.16
N SER A 162 -8.43 5.59 5.36
CA SER A 162 -8.09 6.84 4.67
C SER A 162 -8.93 7.97 5.22
N CYS A 163 -8.30 9.11 5.46
CA CYS A 163 -8.97 10.28 6.02
C CYS A 163 -8.51 11.53 5.26
N ALA A 164 -9.45 12.36 4.84
CA ALA A 164 -9.15 13.58 4.13
C ALA A 164 -9.99 14.75 4.62
N PHE A 165 -9.43 15.95 4.47
CA PHE A 165 -10.06 17.22 4.80
C PHE A 165 -10.26 18.03 3.52
N MET A 166 -11.43 18.65 3.37
CA MET A 166 -11.72 19.54 2.24
C MET A 166 -10.87 20.81 2.30
N HIS A 167 -10.28 21.18 1.18
CA HIS A 167 -9.44 22.38 1.09
C HIS A 167 -10.23 23.69 0.89
N ASN A 168 -11.48 23.62 0.42
CA ASN A 168 -12.31 24.81 0.08
C ASN A 168 -13.17 25.28 1.26
#